data_3dd0f273b305ec8475ac879458baef5d
#
_entry.id   3dd0f273b305ec8475ac879458baef5d
#
_cell.length_a   1.000
_cell.length_b   1.000
_cell.length_c   1.000
_cell.angle_alpha   90.00
_cell.angle_beta   90.00
_cell.angle_gamma   90.00
#
_symmetry.space_group_name_H-M   'P 1'
#
loop_
_entity.id
_entity.type
_entity.pdbx_description
1 polymer ?
#
loop_
_entity_poly.entity_id
_entity_poly.type
_entity_poly.pdbx_seq_one_letter_code
_entity_poly.pdbx_strand_id
1 'polypeptide(L)'
;MFNTTLKTILAGSILVASSFAFAADIDMNADVNDLAIKGYDPVSYFTMSKPKMGNAGYTATYKGGIYQFSSEENRDMFKASPAKYAPQYGGYCAFGVAMEKKFDTDPLAWKIVDNKLYLNLNKDVQTKWLTDVPGYLNLSSDNWSDIKNVAADEL
;
A
#
# COMPACT_ATOMS: atom_id res chain seq x y z
N MET A 1 -58.46 18.91 42.73
CA MET A 1 -57.51 19.52 41.75
C MET A 1 -56.21 18.73 41.78
N PHE A 2 -56.01 17.84 40.82
CA PHE A 2 -54.80 17.03 40.75
C PHE A 2 -53.94 17.60 39.59
N ASN A 3 -52.79 18.20 39.93
CA ASN A 3 -51.79 18.65 38.95
C ASN A 3 -50.86 17.49 38.62
N THR A 4 -51.00 16.94 37.41
CA THR A 4 -50.10 15.95 36.88
C THR A 4 -49.01 16.64 36.10
N THR A 5 -47.79 16.73 36.66
CA THR A 5 -46.62 17.22 35.97
C THR A 5 -46.05 16.13 35.05
N LEU A 6 -46.18 16.33 33.75
CA LEU A 6 -45.62 15.48 32.71
C LEU A 6 -44.08 15.71 32.61
N LYS A 7 -43.29 14.74 33.07
CA LYS A 7 -41.83 14.77 32.89
C LYS A 7 -41.50 14.25 31.49
N THR A 8 -41.11 15.15 30.61
CA THR A 8 -40.59 14.80 29.28
C THR A 8 -39.17 14.27 29.44
N ILE A 9 -38.98 12.98 29.21
CA ILE A 9 -37.65 12.36 29.13
C ILE A 9 -37.13 12.58 27.70
N LEU A 10 -36.13 13.45 27.56
CA LEU A 10 -35.44 13.66 26.31
C LEU A 10 -34.41 12.52 26.13
N ALA A 11 -34.77 11.51 25.36
CA ALA A 11 -33.84 10.45 24.98
C ALA A 11 -32.87 10.99 23.96
N GLY A 12 -31.65 11.37 24.41
CA GLY A 12 -30.55 11.73 23.53
C GLY A 12 -30.02 10.50 22.82
N SER A 13 -30.28 10.39 21.54
CA SER A 13 -29.66 9.37 20.69
C SER A 13 -28.18 9.74 20.48
N ILE A 14 -27.28 9.01 21.14
CA ILE A 14 -25.85 9.09 20.87
C ILE A 14 -25.62 8.35 19.54
N LEU A 15 -25.42 9.09 18.45
CA LEU A 15 -24.89 8.54 17.21
C LEU A 15 -23.42 8.16 17.46
N VAL A 16 -23.17 6.90 17.71
CA VAL A 16 -21.82 6.34 17.66
C VAL A 16 -21.44 6.28 16.17
N ALA A 17 -20.67 7.27 15.72
CA ALA A 17 -20.01 7.21 14.43
C ALA A 17 -18.94 6.13 14.51
N SER A 18 -19.27 4.91 14.04
CA SER A 18 -18.29 3.86 13.84
C SER A 18 -17.34 4.31 12.74
N SER A 19 -16.16 4.78 13.13
CA SER A 19 -15.06 4.97 12.19
C SER A 19 -14.66 3.59 11.67
N PHE A 20 -15.09 3.24 10.47
CA PHE A 20 -14.55 2.08 9.78
C PHE A 20 -13.11 2.44 9.41
N ALA A 21 -12.16 2.01 10.23
CA ALA A 21 -10.77 1.94 9.82
C ALA A 21 -10.71 0.83 8.75
N PHE A 22 -10.50 1.22 7.49
CA PHE A 22 -10.24 0.26 6.43
C PHE A 22 -8.79 -0.16 6.57
N ALA A 23 -8.55 -1.40 6.99
CA ALA A 23 -7.24 -2.01 6.92
C ALA A 23 -6.77 -2.13 5.47
N ALA A 24 -5.46 -2.25 5.27
CA ALA A 24 -4.91 -2.51 3.95
C ALA A 24 -5.51 -3.79 3.36
N ASP A 25 -5.81 -3.75 2.05
CA ASP A 25 -6.33 -4.90 1.32
C ASP A 25 -5.31 -6.05 1.35
N ILE A 26 -5.78 -7.29 1.29
CA ILE A 26 -4.92 -8.49 1.35
C ILE A 26 -3.86 -8.53 0.24
N ASP A 27 -4.10 -7.83 -0.88
CA ASP A 27 -3.17 -7.67 -1.98
C ASP A 27 -2.18 -6.49 -1.80
N MET A 28 -2.17 -5.86 -0.60
CA MET A 28 -1.27 -4.75 -0.26
C MET A 28 -0.26 -5.15 0.80
N ASN A 29 1.02 -4.91 0.50
CA ASN A 29 2.11 -5.03 1.48
C ASN A 29 2.18 -3.74 2.32
N ALA A 30 1.62 -3.79 3.51
CA ALA A 30 1.62 -2.71 4.48
C ALA A 30 1.97 -3.27 5.88
N ASP A 31 2.44 -2.41 6.76
CA ASP A 31 2.72 -2.80 8.15
C ASP A 31 1.43 -2.87 9.00
N VAL A 32 1.58 -3.14 10.28
CA VAL A 32 0.46 -3.24 11.24
C VAL A 32 -0.33 -1.94 11.43
N ASN A 33 0.16 -0.83 10.91
CA ASN A 33 -0.50 0.48 10.89
C ASN A 33 -1.00 0.84 9.49
N ASP A 34 -1.07 -0.14 8.59
CA ASP A 34 -1.43 0.01 7.17
C ASP A 34 -0.46 0.88 6.37
N LEU A 35 0.75 1.13 6.88
CA LEU A 35 1.75 1.96 6.20
C LEU A 35 2.44 1.18 5.08
N ALA A 36 2.27 1.66 3.85
CA ALA A 36 2.88 1.10 2.65
C ALA A 36 4.33 1.58 2.48
N ILE A 37 5.16 0.75 1.86
CA ILE A 37 6.57 1.03 1.49
C ILE A 37 7.38 1.59 2.69
N LYS A 38 7.05 1.19 3.91
CA LYS A 38 7.73 1.67 5.13
C LYS A 38 7.82 3.20 5.22
N GLY A 39 6.83 3.91 4.65
CA GLY A 39 6.76 5.37 4.65
C GLY A 39 7.60 6.06 3.58
N TYR A 40 8.21 5.34 2.65
CA TYR A 40 8.88 5.95 1.49
C TYR A 40 7.88 6.48 0.48
N ASP A 41 8.22 7.61 -0.13
CA ASP A 41 7.40 8.32 -1.12
C ASP A 41 7.43 7.60 -2.48
N PRO A 42 6.32 6.98 -2.93
CA PRO A 42 6.29 6.24 -4.19
C PRO A 42 6.53 7.11 -5.42
N VAL A 43 6.18 8.41 -5.37
CA VAL A 43 6.37 9.34 -6.49
C VAL A 43 7.86 9.66 -6.70
N SER A 44 8.65 9.68 -5.62
CA SER A 44 10.07 10.01 -5.67
C SER A 44 10.88 9.08 -6.58
N TYR A 45 10.52 7.81 -6.66
CA TYR A 45 11.19 6.84 -7.55
C TYR A 45 11.10 7.24 -9.03
N PHE A 46 9.98 7.85 -9.42
CA PHE A 46 9.73 8.30 -10.80
C PHE A 46 10.31 9.68 -11.08
N THR A 47 10.14 10.63 -10.17
CA THR A 47 10.49 12.03 -10.38
C THR A 47 11.94 12.35 -10.05
N MET A 48 12.53 11.61 -9.11
CA MET A 48 13.89 11.85 -8.61
C MET A 48 14.85 10.70 -8.90
N SER A 49 14.35 9.59 -9.46
CA SER A 49 15.11 8.34 -9.69
C SER A 49 15.82 7.84 -8.43
N LYS A 50 15.21 8.03 -7.28
CA LYS A 50 15.72 7.56 -5.99
C LYS A 50 14.61 7.47 -4.94
N PRO A 51 14.72 6.51 -3.99
CA PRO A 51 13.82 6.46 -2.84
C PRO A 51 14.04 7.69 -1.94
N LYS A 52 12.95 8.26 -1.47
CA LYS A 52 12.96 9.36 -0.51
C LYS A 52 11.92 9.08 0.58
N MET A 53 12.31 9.29 1.83
CA MET A 53 11.39 9.14 2.95
C MET A 53 10.26 10.17 2.83
N GLY A 54 9.02 9.70 3.05
CA GLY A 54 7.84 10.55 3.17
C GLY A 54 7.74 11.21 4.52
N ASN A 55 6.71 12.01 4.68
CA ASN A 55 6.37 12.72 5.91
C ASN A 55 4.91 12.39 6.28
N ALA A 56 4.66 12.12 7.57
CA ALA A 56 3.32 11.83 8.08
C ALA A 56 2.31 12.98 7.89
N GLY A 57 2.78 14.20 7.63
CA GLY A 57 1.93 15.34 7.28
C GLY A 57 1.38 15.32 5.85
N TYR A 58 1.94 14.50 4.96
CA TYR A 58 1.51 14.36 3.57
C TYR A 58 1.18 12.89 3.30
N THR A 59 -0.10 12.53 3.39
CA THR A 59 -0.56 11.14 3.22
C THR A 59 -1.68 11.04 2.20
N ALA A 60 -1.81 9.84 1.62
CA ALA A 60 -2.96 9.42 0.84
C ALA A 60 -3.19 7.93 1.04
N THR A 61 -4.45 7.50 0.96
CA THR A 61 -4.81 6.08 1.06
C THR A 61 -5.12 5.52 -0.32
N TYR A 62 -4.62 4.32 -0.58
CA TYR A 62 -4.93 3.57 -1.79
C TYR A 62 -5.02 2.07 -1.46
N LYS A 63 -6.13 1.42 -1.80
CA LYS A 63 -6.43 0.02 -1.44
C LYS A 63 -6.23 -0.27 0.06
N GLY A 64 -6.72 0.63 0.91
CA GLY A 64 -6.54 0.52 2.37
C GLY A 64 -5.13 0.84 2.88
N GLY A 65 -4.10 0.81 2.06
CA GLY A 65 -2.73 1.17 2.44
C GLY A 65 -2.51 2.68 2.51
N ILE A 66 -1.79 3.13 3.52
CA ILE A 66 -1.43 4.54 3.76
C ILE A 66 -0.06 4.80 3.14
N TYR A 67 0.00 5.71 2.19
CA TYR A 67 1.25 6.20 1.58
C TYR A 67 1.65 7.53 2.19
N GLN A 68 2.94 7.70 2.43
CA GLN A 68 3.54 8.97 2.85
C GLN A 68 4.32 9.61 1.71
N PHE A 69 4.33 10.93 1.67
CA PHE A 69 4.98 11.69 0.59
C PHE A 69 5.97 12.70 1.15
N SER A 70 7.00 13.00 0.36
CA SER A 70 8.03 13.97 0.74
C SER A 70 7.60 15.42 0.54
N SER A 71 6.47 15.64 -0.17
CA SER A 71 5.89 16.94 -0.42
C SER A 71 4.38 16.84 -0.67
N GLU A 72 3.70 17.97 -0.55
CA GLU A 72 2.28 18.09 -0.92
C GLU A 72 2.07 17.84 -2.41
N GLU A 73 2.96 18.31 -3.26
CA GLU A 73 2.93 18.09 -4.70
C GLU A 73 2.95 16.59 -5.05
N ASN A 74 3.88 15.82 -4.46
CA ASN A 74 3.95 14.38 -4.68
C ASN A 74 2.69 13.66 -4.20
N ARG A 75 2.14 14.04 -3.05
CA ARG A 75 0.84 13.53 -2.58
C ARG A 75 -0.26 13.77 -3.61
N ASP A 76 -0.35 14.97 -4.15
CA ASP A 76 -1.40 15.33 -5.09
C ASP A 76 -1.22 14.63 -6.44
N MET A 77 0.02 14.45 -6.92
CA MET A 77 0.34 13.62 -8.08
C MET A 77 -0.12 12.15 -7.88
N PHE A 78 0.14 11.59 -6.71
CA PHE A 78 -0.31 10.24 -6.37
C PHE A 78 -1.83 10.15 -6.34
N LYS A 79 -2.53 11.08 -5.67
CA LYS A 79 -3.99 11.11 -5.61
C LYS A 79 -4.65 11.20 -6.99
N ALA A 80 -4.04 11.92 -7.92
CA ALA A 80 -4.52 12.03 -9.30
C ALA A 80 -4.35 10.73 -10.09
N SER A 81 -3.33 9.91 -9.79
CA SER A 81 -3.03 8.67 -10.53
C SER A 81 -2.34 7.63 -9.62
N PRO A 82 -3.02 7.08 -8.61
CA PRO A 82 -2.39 6.20 -7.64
C PRO A 82 -1.84 4.92 -8.27
N ALA A 83 -2.55 4.32 -9.22
CA ALA A 83 -2.10 3.11 -9.91
C ALA A 83 -0.80 3.31 -10.73
N LYS A 84 -0.48 4.54 -11.11
CA LYS A 84 0.77 4.87 -11.82
C LYS A 84 1.98 4.81 -10.90
N TYR A 85 1.83 5.27 -9.66
CA TYR A 85 2.94 5.46 -8.73
C TYR A 85 3.05 4.36 -7.68
N ALA A 86 1.93 3.69 -7.35
CA ALA A 86 1.96 2.56 -6.43
C ALA A 86 2.85 1.43 -6.99
N PRO A 87 3.62 0.73 -6.13
CA PRO A 87 4.41 -0.39 -6.59
C PRO A 87 3.53 -1.52 -7.11
N GLN A 88 4.06 -2.26 -8.07
CA GLN A 88 3.39 -3.43 -8.62
C GLN A 88 3.24 -4.52 -7.56
N TYR A 89 2.30 -5.42 -7.76
CA TYR A 89 2.00 -6.54 -6.83
C TYR A 89 1.72 -6.06 -5.40
N GLY A 90 1.03 -4.91 -5.26
CA GLY A 90 0.73 -4.32 -3.96
C GLY A 90 1.95 -3.92 -3.12
N GLY A 91 3.15 -3.88 -3.71
CA GLY A 91 4.39 -3.61 -2.98
C GLY A 91 5.06 -4.87 -2.41
N TYR A 92 4.55 -6.09 -2.71
CA TYR A 92 5.25 -7.32 -2.42
C TYR A 92 6.47 -7.52 -3.34
N CYS A 93 7.39 -8.36 -2.90
CA CYS A 93 8.61 -8.68 -3.62
C CYS A 93 8.33 -9.27 -5.01
N ALA A 94 8.77 -8.58 -6.08
CA ALA A 94 8.53 -9.02 -7.45
C ALA A 94 9.13 -10.39 -7.74
N PHE A 95 10.33 -10.70 -7.22
CA PHE A 95 10.92 -12.02 -7.31
C PHE A 95 10.12 -13.07 -6.52
N GLY A 96 9.61 -12.69 -5.34
CA GLY A 96 8.75 -13.56 -4.54
C GLY A 96 7.47 -13.95 -5.30
N VAL A 97 6.82 -12.99 -5.94
CA VAL A 97 5.61 -13.24 -6.74
C VAL A 97 5.90 -14.17 -7.93
N ALA A 98 7.08 -14.07 -8.56
CA ALA A 98 7.50 -15.03 -9.57
C ALA A 98 7.66 -16.47 -9.03
N MET A 99 7.83 -16.62 -7.71
CA MET A 99 7.92 -17.88 -6.98
C MET A 99 6.63 -18.24 -6.22
N GLU A 100 5.50 -17.64 -6.57
CA GLU A 100 4.18 -17.82 -5.92
C GLU A 100 4.19 -17.49 -4.43
N LYS A 101 4.99 -16.49 -4.03
CA LYS A 101 5.14 -16.03 -2.63
C LYS A 101 4.92 -14.53 -2.50
N LYS A 102 4.45 -14.12 -1.33
CA LYS A 102 4.34 -12.72 -0.92
C LYS A 102 5.35 -12.45 0.19
N PHE A 103 6.46 -11.80 -0.14
CA PHE A 103 7.45 -11.35 0.83
C PHE A 103 7.41 -9.84 0.97
N ASP A 104 7.70 -9.35 2.17
CA ASP A 104 7.96 -7.95 2.44
C ASP A 104 9.13 -7.44 1.58
N THR A 105 9.29 -6.12 1.51
CA THR A 105 10.26 -5.49 0.61
C THR A 105 11.13 -4.47 1.33
N ASP A 106 12.33 -4.27 0.77
CA ASP A 106 13.21 -3.16 1.09
C ASP A 106 12.94 -2.02 0.09
N PRO A 107 12.52 -0.83 0.55
CA PRO A 107 12.32 0.34 -0.31
C PRO A 107 13.55 0.75 -1.12
N LEU A 108 14.75 0.32 -0.70
CA LEU A 108 16.00 0.58 -1.40
C LEU A 108 16.30 -0.46 -2.49
N ALA A 109 15.61 -1.61 -2.48
CA ALA A 109 15.74 -2.67 -3.49
C ALA A 109 14.66 -2.52 -4.58
N TRP A 110 14.78 -1.53 -5.42
CA TRP A 110 13.78 -1.10 -6.39
C TRP A 110 14.29 -1.02 -7.83
N LYS A 111 13.37 -1.07 -8.77
CA LYS A 111 13.60 -0.76 -10.17
C LYS A 111 12.31 -0.30 -10.85
N ILE A 112 12.42 0.67 -11.76
CA ILE A 112 11.36 1.00 -12.70
C ILE A 112 11.61 0.26 -14.00
N VAL A 113 10.60 -0.48 -14.47
CA VAL A 113 10.58 -1.17 -15.76
C VAL A 113 9.27 -0.81 -16.46
N ASP A 114 9.32 -0.34 -17.69
CA ASP A 114 8.16 0.06 -18.47
C ASP A 114 7.20 0.98 -17.68
N ASN A 115 7.78 1.99 -17.02
CA ASN A 115 7.06 2.98 -16.23
C ASN A 115 6.29 2.41 -15.03
N LYS A 116 6.69 1.25 -14.50
CA LYS A 116 6.13 0.58 -13.33
C LYS A 116 7.20 0.39 -12.28
N LEU A 117 6.85 0.63 -11.03
CA LEU A 117 7.74 0.46 -9.87
C LEU A 117 7.66 -0.98 -9.36
N TYR A 118 8.80 -1.64 -9.28
CA TYR A 118 8.96 -2.96 -8.70
C TYR A 118 9.89 -2.90 -7.50
N LEU A 119 9.50 -3.59 -6.42
CA LEU A 119 10.28 -3.73 -5.20
C LEU A 119 10.72 -5.18 -5.02
N ASN A 120 11.84 -5.38 -4.33
CA ASN A 120 12.33 -6.71 -3.96
C ASN A 120 12.60 -6.79 -2.45
N LEU A 121 12.70 -8.00 -1.92
CA LEU A 121 12.90 -8.28 -0.51
C LEU A 121 14.15 -7.57 0.06
N ASN A 122 15.23 -7.60 -0.69
CA ASN A 122 16.52 -6.97 -0.37
C ASN A 122 17.39 -6.87 -1.63
N LYS A 123 18.59 -6.32 -1.50
CA LYS A 123 19.54 -6.14 -2.60
C LYS A 123 20.03 -7.44 -3.23
N ASP A 124 20.22 -8.48 -2.45
CA ASP A 124 20.67 -9.79 -2.94
C ASP A 124 19.59 -10.43 -3.81
N VAL A 125 18.34 -10.39 -3.35
CA VAL A 125 17.19 -10.87 -4.12
C VAL A 125 16.97 -10.02 -5.37
N GLN A 126 17.15 -8.70 -5.28
CA GLN A 126 17.10 -7.81 -6.44
C GLN A 126 18.17 -8.18 -7.48
N THR A 127 19.40 -8.46 -7.06
CA THR A 127 20.48 -8.88 -7.94
C THR A 127 20.10 -10.15 -8.70
N LYS A 128 19.49 -11.11 -8.04
CA LYS A 128 18.96 -12.33 -8.64
C LYS A 128 17.86 -12.03 -9.64
N TRP A 129 16.90 -11.19 -9.28
CA TRP A 129 15.79 -10.78 -10.15
C TRP A 129 16.29 -10.05 -11.41
N LEU A 130 17.36 -9.27 -11.28
CA LEU A 130 17.96 -8.54 -12.41
C LEU A 130 18.63 -9.43 -13.45
N THR A 131 18.86 -10.72 -13.18
CA THR A 131 19.45 -11.66 -14.14
C THR A 131 18.50 -11.99 -15.30
N ASP A 132 17.18 -11.93 -15.08
CA ASP A 132 16.17 -12.17 -16.12
C ASP A 132 14.84 -11.45 -15.77
N VAL A 133 14.86 -10.12 -15.82
CA VAL A 133 13.67 -9.31 -15.50
C VAL A 133 12.46 -9.68 -16.36
N PRO A 134 12.55 -9.82 -17.70
CA PRO A 134 11.41 -10.19 -18.52
C PRO A 134 10.82 -11.54 -18.15
N GLY A 135 11.66 -12.56 -17.92
CA GLY A 135 11.21 -13.90 -17.53
C GLY A 135 10.49 -13.89 -16.19
N TYR A 136 11.06 -13.24 -15.18
CA TYR A 136 10.42 -13.14 -13.86
C TYR A 136 9.14 -12.30 -13.88
N LEU A 137 9.05 -11.24 -14.69
CA LEU A 137 7.83 -10.45 -14.84
C LEU A 137 6.71 -11.26 -15.51
N ASN A 138 7.01 -12.09 -16.50
CA ASN A 138 6.03 -13.00 -17.09
C ASN A 138 5.47 -13.97 -16.04
N LEU A 139 6.34 -14.65 -15.29
CA LEU A 139 5.92 -15.53 -14.19
C LEU A 139 5.09 -14.78 -13.14
N SER A 140 5.54 -13.60 -12.72
CA SER A 140 4.82 -12.80 -11.74
C SER A 140 3.44 -12.36 -12.22
N SER A 141 3.29 -12.04 -13.50
CA SER A 141 2.00 -11.63 -14.07
C SER A 141 0.99 -12.78 -14.06
N ASP A 142 1.44 -13.99 -14.37
CA ASP A 142 0.61 -15.19 -14.32
C ASP A 142 0.23 -15.51 -12.87
N ASN A 143 1.23 -15.59 -11.98
CA ASN A 143 1.04 -15.99 -10.59
C ASN A 143 0.22 -15.00 -9.78
N TRP A 144 0.37 -13.68 -10.03
CA TRP A 144 -0.32 -12.64 -9.25
C TRP A 144 -1.84 -12.77 -9.27
N SER A 145 -2.41 -13.17 -10.40
CA SER A 145 -3.86 -13.40 -10.52
C SER A 145 -4.35 -14.43 -9.51
N ASP A 146 -3.54 -15.44 -9.20
CA ASP A 146 -3.89 -16.55 -8.34
C ASP A 146 -3.63 -16.26 -6.86
N ILE A 147 -2.51 -15.59 -6.55
CA ILE A 147 -2.09 -15.37 -5.16
C ILE A 147 -2.49 -14.02 -4.55
N LYS A 148 -2.93 -13.02 -5.33
CA LYS A 148 -3.22 -11.67 -4.81
C LYS A 148 -4.23 -11.66 -3.65
N ASN A 149 -5.20 -12.55 -3.68
CA ASN A 149 -6.24 -12.67 -2.67
C ASN A 149 -5.95 -13.74 -1.60
N VAL A 150 -4.76 -14.33 -1.61
CA VAL A 150 -4.30 -15.30 -0.60
C VAL A 150 -3.41 -14.57 0.41
N ALA A 151 -3.60 -14.83 1.70
CA ALA A 151 -2.77 -14.22 2.72
C ALA A 151 -1.30 -14.67 2.57
N ALA A 152 -0.36 -13.78 2.93
CA ALA A 152 1.07 -14.06 2.72
C ALA A 152 1.58 -15.27 3.53
N ASP A 153 0.98 -15.54 4.68
CA ASP A 153 1.30 -16.66 5.56
C ASP A 153 0.66 -18.00 5.12
N GLU A 154 -0.24 -17.97 4.14
CA GLU A 154 -0.85 -19.15 3.54
C GLU A 154 -0.11 -19.61 2.26
N LEU A 155 0.87 -18.84 1.79
CA LEU A 155 1.71 -19.12 0.63
C LEU A 155 3.09 -19.67 1.09
#